data_09bbe86ea8b6a918df8c7f843f2ac77d
#
_entry.id   09bbe86ea8b6a918df8c7f843f2ac77d
#
_cell.length_a   1.000
_cell.length_b   1.000
_cell.length_c   1.000
_cell.angle_alpha   90.00
_cell.angle_beta   90.00
_cell.angle_gamma   90.00
#
_symmetry.space_group_name_H-M   'P 1'
#
loop_
_entity.id
_entity.type
_entity.pdbx_description
1 polymer ?
#
loop_
_entity_poly.entity_id
_entity_poly.type
_entity_poly.pdbx_seq_one_letter_code
_entity_poly.pdbx_strand_id
1 'polypeptide(L)'
;MNRNFLLYTALFLLSVGLNAQDKKSNMEKLEREIQKLVMTSVQINNFYVDSVDTHKMVEDAINGILSKLDPHSAYTNAEETKKLNEPLTGSFDGIGVQFNMLEDTLVVIQPVPKGPSEKVGILAGDRIVNVNDTTIAGVKMTREEIMRRLRGPKGTNAHLGIVRRDIKDTLYFDVKRDKIPVNSVDAAYMLTPRIGLIRFNNFAQTTHDEIVEAIQKLQKEGMKDLILDLQQNGGGYLQAAADIASEFLEKGDLIVYTKGRSVPDQEFRSEGGGIFTEGKIAVLIDEYSASAAEILSGAIQDQDRGIVVGRRSFGKGLVQRPLEIPDGSMIRLTIARYYTPSGRCIQKPYEKGDTKGYAQDVLNRYNKGELTNADSIHFPDSLRYQTLRKQRTVYGGGGIMPDYFVPLDTTKLTKCYREITAKGIVINANLRYIDKNRDKLKKEYSSFEKFKKKFQVPDELLGEIYAEAEKQKIQPADAAEKEKTDGNIRKILKALIARDLWDMSEYFSIIYQDDEVVAKAIELLQK
;
A
#
# COMPACT_ATOMS: atom_id res chain seq x y z
N MET A 1 40.37 16.49 -13.04
CA MET A 1 39.50 16.05 -11.93
C MET A 1 38.99 17.30 -11.20
N ASN A 2 37.71 17.64 -11.37
CA ASN A 2 37.20 18.97 -11.06
C ASN A 2 37.12 19.25 -9.54
N ARG A 3 37.83 20.31 -9.14
CA ARG A 3 37.90 20.86 -7.77
C ARG A 3 36.53 21.26 -7.17
N ASN A 4 35.49 21.31 -7.99
CA ASN A 4 34.12 21.68 -7.59
C ASN A 4 33.31 20.53 -6.97
N PHE A 5 33.69 19.26 -7.14
CA PHE A 5 33.02 18.11 -6.53
C PHE A 5 33.27 18.03 -5.02
N LEU A 6 34.45 18.49 -4.55
CA LEU A 6 34.77 18.53 -3.12
C LEU A 6 34.08 19.68 -2.36
N LEU A 7 33.72 20.75 -3.07
CA LEU A 7 33.07 21.90 -2.45
C LEU A 7 31.57 21.66 -2.09
N TYR A 8 30.84 20.84 -2.87
CA TYR A 8 29.42 20.55 -2.61
C TYR A 8 29.22 19.59 -1.43
N THR A 9 30.16 18.69 -1.17
CA THR A 9 30.13 17.81 0.01
C THR A 9 30.43 18.57 1.31
N ALA A 10 31.23 19.61 1.27
CA ALA A 10 31.59 20.40 2.44
C ALA A 10 30.47 21.35 2.92
N LEU A 11 29.63 21.86 2.01
CA LEU A 11 28.54 22.79 2.39
C LEU A 11 27.33 22.11 3.06
N PHE A 12 27.14 20.83 2.86
CA PHE A 12 26.01 20.08 3.46
C PHE A 12 26.24 19.70 4.94
N LEU A 13 27.48 19.80 5.42
CA LEU A 13 27.88 19.37 6.77
C LEU A 13 27.92 20.50 7.83
N LEU A 14 27.60 21.72 7.43
CA LEU A 14 27.72 22.92 8.30
C LEU A 14 26.53 23.15 9.25
N SER A 15 25.51 22.31 9.28
CA SER A 15 24.30 22.53 10.08
C SER A 15 24.10 21.65 11.32
N VAL A 16 25.09 20.83 11.72
CA VAL A 16 24.93 19.90 12.85
C VAL A 16 25.79 20.32 14.04
N GLY A 17 25.14 20.64 15.16
CA GLY A 17 25.73 21.16 16.41
C GLY A 17 26.63 20.18 17.19
N LEU A 18 27.85 19.90 16.72
CA LEU A 18 28.95 19.28 17.49
C LEU A 18 30.12 20.26 17.61
N ASN A 19 30.90 20.17 18.66
CA ASN A 19 32.07 21.04 18.87
C ASN A 19 32.99 21.02 17.61
N ALA A 20 33.46 22.19 17.20
CA ALA A 20 34.17 22.38 15.92
C ALA A 20 35.44 21.51 15.77
N GLN A 21 36.09 21.17 16.88
CA GLN A 21 37.32 20.40 16.89
C GLN A 21 37.08 18.88 16.72
N ASP A 22 36.03 18.33 17.35
CA ASP A 22 35.61 16.93 17.15
C ASP A 22 35.04 16.69 15.74
N LYS A 23 34.36 17.69 15.20
CA LYS A 23 33.88 17.67 13.80
C LYS A 23 34.99 17.57 12.79
N LYS A 24 36.08 18.36 12.97
CA LYS A 24 37.21 18.35 12.05
C LYS A 24 37.93 17.01 12.05
N SER A 25 38.18 16.44 13.26
CA SER A 25 38.80 15.12 13.38
C SER A 25 37.98 13.99 12.79
N ASN A 26 36.65 14.02 12.96
CA ASN A 26 35.74 13.01 12.37
C ASN A 26 35.65 13.14 10.86
N MET A 27 35.71 14.36 10.29
CA MET A 27 35.70 14.59 8.86
C MET A 27 36.99 14.07 8.21
N GLU A 28 38.16 14.36 8.79
CA GLU A 28 39.45 13.87 8.28
C GLU A 28 39.55 12.33 8.32
N LYS A 29 38.91 11.69 9.32
CA LYS A 29 38.77 10.22 9.33
C LYS A 29 37.86 9.71 8.22
N LEU A 30 36.71 10.33 8.02
CA LEU A 30 35.78 9.96 6.97
C LEU A 30 36.40 10.11 5.59
N GLU A 31 37.09 11.21 5.33
CA GLU A 31 37.80 11.45 4.06
C GLU A 31 38.80 10.35 3.75
N ARG A 32 39.60 9.93 4.75
CA ARG A 32 40.58 8.84 4.57
C ARG A 32 39.91 7.50 4.25
N GLU A 33 38.78 7.19 4.89
CA GLU A 33 38.06 5.94 4.60
C GLU A 33 37.36 5.98 3.25
N ILE A 34 36.82 7.13 2.82
CA ILE A 34 36.29 7.34 1.47
C ILE A 34 37.40 7.17 0.41
N GLN A 35 38.61 7.71 0.65
CA GLN A 35 39.73 7.52 -0.26
C GLN A 35 40.09 6.04 -0.45
N LYS A 36 40.06 5.21 0.62
CA LYS A 36 40.26 3.76 0.49
C LYS A 36 39.23 3.12 -0.43
N LEU A 37 37.95 3.47 -0.26
CA LEU A 37 36.87 2.94 -1.09
C LEU A 37 37.06 3.31 -2.56
N VAL A 38 37.39 4.58 -2.83
CA VAL A 38 37.69 5.07 -4.19
C VAL A 38 38.90 4.34 -4.79
N MET A 39 39.99 4.23 -4.05
CA MET A 39 41.21 3.52 -4.53
C MET A 39 40.90 2.05 -4.82
N THR A 40 40.15 1.38 -3.96
CA THR A 40 39.74 -0.03 -4.17
C THR A 40 38.94 -0.17 -5.45
N SER A 41 37.95 0.71 -5.67
CA SER A 41 37.12 0.70 -6.88
C SER A 41 37.97 0.92 -8.16
N VAL A 42 38.92 1.83 -8.11
CA VAL A 42 39.85 2.09 -9.24
C VAL A 42 40.74 0.86 -9.50
N GLN A 43 41.28 0.22 -8.45
CA GLN A 43 42.12 -0.97 -8.60
C GLN A 43 41.32 -2.14 -9.19
N ILE A 44 40.09 -2.35 -8.72
CA ILE A 44 39.20 -3.38 -9.28
C ILE A 44 38.93 -3.10 -10.76
N ASN A 45 38.53 -1.88 -11.11
CA ASN A 45 38.28 -1.52 -12.51
C ASN A 45 39.47 -1.70 -13.44
N ASN A 46 40.71 -1.47 -12.94
CA ASN A 46 41.90 -1.50 -13.75
C ASN A 46 42.61 -2.86 -13.83
N PHE A 47 42.45 -3.69 -12.77
CA PHE A 47 43.28 -4.90 -12.62
C PHE A 47 42.51 -6.18 -12.41
N TYR A 48 41.17 -6.13 -12.21
CA TYR A 48 40.39 -7.36 -12.10
C TYR A 48 40.44 -8.14 -13.43
N VAL A 49 40.47 -9.46 -13.34
CA VAL A 49 40.69 -10.35 -14.50
C VAL A 49 39.61 -10.22 -15.58
N ASP A 50 38.37 -9.91 -15.18
CA ASP A 50 37.24 -9.73 -16.08
C ASP A 50 36.78 -8.25 -16.11
N SER A 51 35.99 -7.88 -17.12
CA SER A 51 35.37 -6.55 -17.18
C SER A 51 34.39 -6.36 -16.03
N VAL A 52 34.40 -5.18 -15.38
CA VAL A 52 33.51 -4.83 -14.26
C VAL A 52 32.54 -3.76 -14.70
N ASP A 53 31.27 -4.00 -14.44
CA ASP A 53 30.26 -2.94 -14.49
C ASP A 53 30.43 -2.02 -13.28
N THR A 54 31.04 -0.86 -13.53
CA THR A 54 31.35 0.12 -12.48
C THR A 54 30.11 0.73 -11.86
N HIS A 55 29.01 0.86 -12.60
CA HIS A 55 27.74 1.37 -12.08
C HIS A 55 27.17 0.40 -11.05
N LYS A 56 27.03 -0.86 -11.43
CA LYS A 56 26.57 -1.92 -10.54
C LYS A 56 27.47 -2.11 -9.32
N MET A 57 28.77 -2.04 -9.48
CA MET A 57 29.72 -2.14 -8.37
C MET A 57 29.50 -1.04 -7.33
N VAL A 58 29.22 0.20 -7.75
CA VAL A 58 28.95 1.33 -6.85
C VAL A 58 27.60 1.13 -6.15
N GLU A 59 26.55 0.72 -6.86
CA GLU A 59 25.26 0.40 -6.27
C GLU A 59 25.36 -0.71 -5.21
N ASP A 60 26.09 -1.78 -5.51
CA ASP A 60 26.32 -2.90 -4.58
C ASP A 60 27.10 -2.44 -3.33
N ALA A 61 28.07 -1.54 -3.48
CA ALA A 61 28.80 -0.95 -2.35
C ALA A 61 27.88 -0.10 -1.45
N ILE A 62 27.04 0.75 -2.04
CA ILE A 62 26.06 1.56 -1.31
C ILE A 62 25.09 0.66 -0.56
N ASN A 63 24.51 -0.34 -1.23
CA ASN A 63 23.62 -1.32 -0.61
C ASN A 63 24.31 -2.11 0.51
N GLY A 64 25.57 -2.49 0.31
CA GLY A 64 26.40 -3.15 1.32
C GLY A 64 26.55 -2.31 2.59
N ILE A 65 26.76 -1.00 2.47
CA ILE A 65 26.86 -0.07 3.60
C ILE A 65 25.49 0.07 4.30
N LEU A 66 24.43 0.37 3.54
CA LEU A 66 23.11 0.66 4.09
C LEU A 66 22.51 -0.56 4.81
N SER A 67 22.70 -1.76 4.27
CA SER A 67 22.22 -3.01 4.87
C SER A 67 22.79 -3.31 6.27
N LYS A 68 23.90 -2.65 6.66
CA LYS A 68 24.52 -2.79 7.99
C LYS A 68 24.01 -1.78 9.02
N LEU A 69 23.17 -0.82 8.62
CA LEU A 69 22.66 0.21 9.52
C LEU A 69 21.36 -0.22 10.19
N ASP A 70 20.34 -0.49 9.40
CA ASP A 70 19.01 -0.90 9.82
C ASP A 70 18.25 -1.58 8.65
N PRO A 71 17.11 -2.24 8.89
CA PRO A 71 16.39 -2.96 7.83
C PRO A 71 15.62 -2.06 6.85
N HIS A 72 15.61 -0.75 7.02
CA HIS A 72 14.81 0.18 6.22
C HIS A 72 15.61 1.20 5.44
N SER A 73 16.86 1.46 5.82
CA SER A 73 17.78 2.28 5.02
C SER A 73 18.10 1.56 3.72
N ALA A 74 17.80 2.18 2.58
CA ALA A 74 17.89 1.55 1.27
C ALA A 74 18.30 2.55 0.19
N TYR A 75 18.98 2.04 -0.84
CA TYR A 75 19.25 2.74 -2.09
C TYR A 75 18.25 2.28 -3.15
N THR A 76 17.86 3.18 -4.03
CA THR A 76 17.07 2.89 -5.23
C THR A 76 17.65 3.66 -6.41
N ASN A 77 17.76 3.00 -7.56
CA ASN A 77 18.13 3.68 -8.79
C ASN A 77 17.03 4.63 -9.28
N ALA A 78 17.27 5.42 -10.31
CA ALA A 78 16.34 6.45 -10.78
C ALA A 78 14.96 5.87 -11.20
N GLU A 79 14.93 4.71 -11.85
CA GLU A 79 13.68 4.06 -12.26
C GLU A 79 12.89 3.54 -11.06
N GLU A 80 13.56 2.88 -10.13
CA GLU A 80 12.97 2.40 -8.88
C GLU A 80 12.46 3.55 -8.01
N THR A 81 13.24 4.63 -7.91
CA THR A 81 12.87 5.86 -7.19
C THR A 81 11.57 6.44 -7.73
N LYS A 82 11.44 6.53 -9.06
CA LYS A 82 10.21 7.00 -9.70
C LYS A 82 9.02 6.09 -9.37
N LYS A 83 9.18 4.77 -9.50
CA LYS A 83 8.13 3.78 -9.18
C LYS A 83 7.67 3.84 -7.72
N LEU A 84 8.60 4.08 -6.78
CA LEU A 84 8.30 4.19 -5.35
C LEU A 84 7.59 5.50 -4.98
N ASN A 85 7.92 6.59 -5.68
CA ASN A 85 7.35 7.91 -5.38
C ASN A 85 5.95 8.10 -6.00
N GLU A 86 5.64 7.45 -7.14
CA GLU A 86 4.36 7.61 -7.83
C GLU A 86 3.13 7.38 -6.91
N PRO A 87 3.02 6.29 -6.14
CA PRO A 87 1.88 6.10 -5.24
C PRO A 87 1.82 7.14 -4.11
N LEU A 88 2.98 7.66 -3.69
CA LEU A 88 3.07 8.65 -2.60
C LEU A 88 2.72 10.06 -3.08
N THR A 89 2.97 10.38 -4.35
CA THR A 89 2.57 11.67 -4.95
C THR A 89 1.09 11.71 -5.35
N GLY A 90 0.39 10.58 -5.29
CA GLY A 90 -1.03 10.45 -5.63
C GLY A 90 -1.34 10.60 -7.12
N SER A 91 -0.33 10.53 -8.00
CA SER A 91 -0.54 10.60 -9.46
C SER A 91 0.66 10.10 -10.25
N PHE A 92 0.41 9.65 -11.50
CA PHE A 92 1.44 9.38 -12.49
C PHE A 92 1.03 9.92 -13.87
N ASP A 93 1.99 10.06 -14.77
CA ASP A 93 1.72 10.51 -16.13
C ASP A 93 1.41 9.32 -17.06
N GLY A 94 0.28 9.36 -17.76
CA GLY A 94 -0.14 8.28 -18.65
C GLY A 94 -1.45 8.52 -19.38
N ILE A 95 -2.02 7.45 -19.93
CA ILE A 95 -3.28 7.50 -20.70
C ILE A 95 -4.55 7.40 -19.86
N GLY A 96 -4.47 6.94 -18.59
CA GLY A 96 -5.63 6.84 -17.69
C GLY A 96 -6.58 5.69 -18.03
N VAL A 97 -6.10 4.46 -17.98
CA VAL A 97 -6.91 3.24 -18.05
C VAL A 97 -6.54 2.29 -16.90
N GLN A 98 -7.54 1.66 -16.32
CA GLN A 98 -7.37 0.45 -15.54
C GLN A 98 -7.47 -0.74 -16.50
N PHE A 99 -6.51 -1.65 -16.46
CA PHE A 99 -6.46 -2.77 -17.37
C PHE A 99 -5.98 -4.07 -16.75
N ASN A 100 -6.31 -5.16 -17.40
CA ASN A 100 -5.73 -6.47 -17.12
C ASN A 100 -5.27 -7.16 -18.40
N MET A 101 -4.42 -8.18 -18.24
CA MET A 101 -4.00 -9.02 -19.35
C MET A 101 -4.93 -10.23 -19.45
N LEU A 102 -5.49 -10.47 -20.60
CA LEU A 102 -6.27 -11.66 -20.91
C LEU A 102 -5.70 -12.29 -22.20
N GLU A 103 -5.17 -13.51 -22.08
CA GLU A 103 -4.63 -14.28 -23.23
C GLU A 103 -3.66 -13.44 -24.09
N ASP A 104 -2.63 -12.86 -23.46
CA ASP A 104 -1.62 -12.03 -24.14
C ASP A 104 -2.18 -10.74 -24.80
N THR A 105 -3.31 -10.25 -24.30
CA THR A 105 -3.94 -9.01 -24.79
C THR A 105 -4.34 -8.11 -23.62
N LEU A 106 -4.06 -6.81 -23.74
CA LEU A 106 -4.49 -5.82 -22.77
C LEU A 106 -6.00 -5.53 -22.95
N VAL A 107 -6.78 -5.80 -21.91
CA VAL A 107 -8.22 -5.48 -21.85
C VAL A 107 -8.44 -4.33 -20.87
N VAL A 108 -9.10 -3.28 -21.35
CA VAL A 108 -9.49 -2.12 -20.52
C VAL A 108 -10.62 -2.56 -19.59
N ILE A 109 -10.39 -2.52 -18.30
CA ILE A 109 -11.41 -2.76 -17.27
C ILE A 109 -12.34 -1.55 -17.22
N GLN A 110 -11.74 -0.35 -17.09
CA GLN A 110 -12.43 0.93 -17.22
C GLN A 110 -11.43 2.06 -17.48
N PRO A 111 -11.81 3.10 -18.22
CA PRO A 111 -11.05 4.34 -18.26
C PRO A 111 -11.17 5.08 -16.93
N VAL A 112 -10.13 5.82 -16.55
CA VAL A 112 -10.18 6.67 -15.36
C VAL A 112 -11.17 7.82 -15.61
N PRO A 113 -12.14 8.07 -14.71
CA PRO A 113 -13.12 9.13 -14.88
C PRO A 113 -12.48 10.50 -15.12
N LYS A 114 -12.99 11.23 -16.12
CA LYS A 114 -12.45 12.52 -16.57
C LYS A 114 -11.01 12.46 -17.09
N GLY A 115 -10.44 11.27 -17.22
CA GLY A 115 -9.09 11.02 -17.71
C GLY A 115 -8.95 11.16 -19.23
N PRO A 116 -7.70 11.10 -19.73
CA PRO A 116 -7.43 11.25 -21.17
C PRO A 116 -8.12 10.21 -22.05
N SER A 117 -8.12 8.95 -21.63
CA SER A 117 -8.72 7.85 -22.38
C SER A 117 -10.24 7.94 -22.46
N GLU A 118 -10.91 8.33 -21.35
CA GLU A 118 -12.35 8.55 -21.35
C GLU A 118 -12.75 9.67 -22.32
N LYS A 119 -11.98 10.79 -22.33
CA LYS A 119 -12.25 11.96 -23.18
C LYS A 119 -12.21 11.65 -24.69
N VAL A 120 -11.40 10.70 -25.10
CA VAL A 120 -11.32 10.28 -26.50
C VAL A 120 -12.28 9.13 -26.85
N GLY A 121 -13.05 8.60 -25.87
CA GLY A 121 -14.07 7.59 -26.10
C GLY A 121 -13.58 6.14 -26.01
N ILE A 122 -12.49 5.88 -25.28
CA ILE A 122 -12.09 4.51 -24.92
C ILE A 122 -13.08 3.99 -23.87
N LEU A 123 -13.50 2.74 -24.02
CA LEU A 123 -14.55 2.10 -23.23
C LEU A 123 -14.03 0.88 -22.47
N ALA A 124 -14.76 0.51 -21.43
CA ALA A 124 -14.53 -0.78 -20.75
C ALA A 124 -14.81 -1.94 -21.72
N GLY A 125 -13.91 -2.93 -21.75
CA GLY A 125 -13.91 -4.05 -22.67
C GLY A 125 -13.11 -3.83 -23.96
N ASP A 126 -12.63 -2.62 -24.24
CA ASP A 126 -11.72 -2.36 -25.36
C ASP A 126 -10.41 -3.15 -25.18
N ARG A 127 -9.87 -3.64 -26.27
CA ARG A 127 -8.57 -4.31 -26.30
C ARG A 127 -7.55 -3.41 -26.98
N ILE A 128 -6.55 -2.99 -26.24
CA ILE A 128 -5.44 -2.21 -26.82
C ILE A 128 -4.46 -3.21 -27.46
N VAL A 129 -4.36 -3.18 -28.77
CA VAL A 129 -3.54 -4.11 -29.56
C VAL A 129 -2.26 -3.46 -30.09
N ASN A 130 -2.26 -2.14 -30.24
CA ASN A 130 -1.10 -1.35 -30.69
C ASN A 130 -0.91 -0.12 -29.80
N VAL A 131 0.35 0.24 -29.56
CA VAL A 131 0.75 1.53 -28.97
C VAL A 131 1.80 2.16 -29.86
N ASN A 132 1.50 3.32 -30.40
CA ASN A 132 2.25 3.92 -31.51
C ASN A 132 2.37 2.87 -32.65
N ASP A 133 3.55 2.66 -33.21
CA ASP A 133 3.78 1.71 -34.29
C ASP A 133 4.12 0.29 -33.79
N THR A 134 3.89 0.01 -32.51
CA THR A 134 4.27 -1.27 -31.89
C THR A 134 3.05 -2.11 -31.57
N THR A 135 2.97 -3.32 -32.12
CA THR A 135 1.99 -4.33 -31.70
C THR A 135 2.34 -4.84 -30.31
N ILE A 136 1.35 -4.86 -29.41
CA ILE A 136 1.51 -5.30 -28.02
C ILE A 136 0.68 -6.54 -27.66
N ALA A 137 -0.26 -6.94 -28.50
CA ALA A 137 -1.10 -8.13 -28.33
C ALA A 137 -0.58 -9.31 -29.13
N GLY A 138 -0.62 -10.54 -28.57
CA GLY A 138 -0.20 -11.76 -29.25
C GLY A 138 1.30 -11.95 -29.44
N VAL A 139 2.12 -11.12 -28.80
CA VAL A 139 3.60 -11.08 -28.95
C VAL A 139 4.35 -11.40 -27.66
N LYS A 140 3.63 -11.85 -26.62
CA LYS A 140 4.15 -12.17 -25.27
C LYS A 140 4.94 -11.02 -24.62
N MET A 141 4.51 -9.78 -24.90
CA MET A 141 5.11 -8.60 -24.30
C MET A 141 4.79 -8.57 -22.80
N THR A 142 5.79 -8.26 -21.96
CA THR A 142 5.60 -8.18 -20.51
C THR A 142 4.69 -7.01 -20.14
N ARG A 143 3.98 -7.15 -19.01
CA ARG A 143 3.12 -6.07 -18.49
C ARG A 143 3.91 -4.77 -18.26
N GLU A 144 5.15 -4.88 -17.77
CA GLU A 144 6.05 -3.75 -17.53
C GLU A 144 6.39 -3.01 -18.83
N GLU A 145 6.66 -3.74 -19.90
CA GLU A 145 6.94 -3.15 -21.21
C GLU A 145 5.72 -2.47 -21.81
N ILE A 146 4.53 -3.07 -21.67
CA ILE A 146 3.26 -2.46 -22.09
C ILE A 146 3.03 -1.17 -21.30
N MET A 147 3.15 -1.22 -19.96
CA MET A 147 2.99 -0.04 -19.10
C MET A 147 3.97 1.08 -19.48
N ARG A 148 5.24 0.77 -19.77
CA ARG A 148 6.23 1.76 -20.20
C ARG A 148 5.84 2.49 -21.49
N ARG A 149 5.14 1.81 -22.42
CA ARG A 149 4.65 2.41 -23.67
C ARG A 149 3.39 3.26 -23.47
N LEU A 150 2.49 2.84 -22.57
CA LEU A 150 1.26 3.58 -22.25
C LEU A 150 1.57 4.83 -21.42
N ARG A 151 2.55 4.76 -20.53
CA ARG A 151 3.06 5.88 -19.75
C ARG A 151 3.94 6.80 -20.60
N GLY A 152 4.21 7.99 -20.09
CA GLY A 152 5.10 8.97 -20.70
C GLY A 152 4.79 10.37 -20.21
N PRO A 153 5.66 11.36 -20.47
CA PRO A 153 5.49 12.72 -19.95
C PRO A 153 4.14 13.32 -20.32
N LYS A 154 3.54 14.04 -19.36
CA LYS A 154 2.32 14.81 -19.57
C LYS A 154 2.43 15.67 -20.84
N GLY A 155 1.39 15.68 -21.66
CA GLY A 155 1.32 16.45 -22.90
C GLY A 155 1.83 15.72 -24.15
N THR A 156 2.53 14.58 -24.01
CA THR A 156 2.87 13.72 -25.15
C THR A 156 1.69 12.87 -25.60
N ASN A 157 1.67 12.44 -26.85
CA ASN A 157 0.58 11.60 -27.41
C ASN A 157 0.95 10.11 -27.35
N ALA A 158 -0.05 9.27 -27.11
CA ALA A 158 -0.03 7.85 -27.40
C ALA A 158 -1.05 7.55 -28.49
N HIS A 159 -0.60 7.03 -29.63
CA HIS A 159 -1.47 6.53 -30.70
C HIS A 159 -1.84 5.08 -30.42
N LEU A 160 -3.13 4.81 -30.16
CA LEU A 160 -3.61 3.50 -29.73
C LEU A 160 -4.44 2.83 -30.81
N GLY A 161 -4.08 1.59 -31.17
CA GLY A 161 -4.93 0.71 -31.97
C GLY A 161 -5.79 -0.14 -31.02
N ILE A 162 -7.10 -0.07 -31.19
CA ILE A 162 -8.09 -0.71 -30.30
C ILE A 162 -9.02 -1.63 -31.10
N VAL A 163 -9.17 -2.85 -30.61
CA VAL A 163 -10.22 -3.78 -31.05
C VAL A 163 -11.37 -3.69 -30.06
N ARG A 164 -12.54 -3.29 -30.57
CA ARG A 164 -13.80 -3.18 -29.81
C ARG A 164 -14.78 -4.25 -30.25
N ARG A 165 -15.49 -4.87 -29.31
CA ARG A 165 -16.54 -5.86 -29.64
C ARG A 165 -17.55 -5.24 -30.60
N ASP A 166 -18.03 -6.04 -31.51
CA ASP A 166 -19.05 -5.69 -32.54
C ASP A 166 -18.57 -4.65 -33.58
N ILE A 167 -17.29 -4.27 -33.57
CA ILE A 167 -16.65 -3.45 -34.62
C ILE A 167 -15.57 -4.29 -35.31
N LYS A 168 -15.67 -4.47 -36.64
CA LYS A 168 -14.72 -5.31 -37.39
C LYS A 168 -13.34 -4.66 -37.53
N ASP A 169 -13.32 -3.35 -37.69
CA ASP A 169 -12.09 -2.60 -37.96
C ASP A 169 -11.41 -2.17 -36.65
N THR A 170 -10.08 -2.10 -36.67
CA THR A 170 -9.31 -1.51 -35.58
C THR A 170 -9.58 -0.02 -35.51
N LEU A 171 -10.02 0.44 -34.36
CA LEU A 171 -10.19 1.86 -34.05
C LEU A 171 -8.87 2.47 -33.62
N TYR A 172 -8.61 3.70 -34.06
CA TYR A 172 -7.41 4.43 -33.67
C TYR A 172 -7.76 5.66 -32.85
N PHE A 173 -7.04 5.85 -31.72
CA PHE A 173 -7.24 6.97 -30.82
C PHE A 173 -5.91 7.64 -30.49
N ASP A 174 -5.86 8.96 -30.61
CA ASP A 174 -4.75 9.78 -30.15
C ASP A 174 -5.05 10.24 -28.71
N VAL A 175 -4.36 9.64 -27.75
CA VAL A 175 -4.54 9.95 -26.33
C VAL A 175 -3.42 10.85 -25.87
N LYS A 176 -3.72 12.11 -25.56
CA LYS A 176 -2.77 13.04 -24.96
C LYS A 176 -2.56 12.69 -23.49
N ARG A 177 -1.37 12.19 -23.14
CA ARG A 177 -1.04 11.81 -21.75
C ARG A 177 -1.22 12.97 -20.79
N ASP A 178 -1.73 12.68 -19.61
CA ASP A 178 -1.94 13.66 -18.55
C ASP A 178 -1.62 13.03 -17.18
N LYS A 179 -1.68 13.82 -16.12
CA LYS A 179 -1.63 13.32 -14.75
C LYS A 179 -2.87 12.46 -14.47
N ILE A 180 -2.63 11.22 -14.08
CA ILE A 180 -3.65 10.25 -13.73
C ILE A 180 -3.66 10.10 -12.21
N PRO A 181 -4.77 10.41 -11.52
CA PRO A 181 -4.85 10.26 -10.07
C PRO A 181 -4.70 8.79 -9.65
N VAL A 182 -4.01 8.57 -8.55
CA VAL A 182 -3.93 7.30 -7.83
C VAL A 182 -4.55 7.54 -6.47
N ASN A 183 -5.79 7.14 -6.31
CA ASN A 183 -6.49 7.33 -5.06
C ASN A 183 -5.94 6.41 -3.97
N SER A 184 -5.77 6.94 -2.78
CA SER A 184 -5.42 6.19 -1.58
C SER A 184 -6.64 5.54 -0.95
N VAL A 185 -7.81 6.20 -1.06
CA VAL A 185 -9.08 5.67 -0.56
C VAL A 185 -9.61 4.61 -1.51
N ASP A 186 -9.58 3.35 -1.07
CA ASP A 186 -10.10 2.21 -1.81
C ASP A 186 -11.64 2.13 -1.74
N ALA A 187 -12.22 2.45 -0.57
CA ALA A 187 -13.66 2.32 -0.35
C ALA A 187 -14.18 3.31 0.69
N ALA A 188 -15.36 3.88 0.43
CA ALA A 188 -16.11 4.72 1.38
C ALA A 188 -17.61 4.50 1.20
N TYR A 189 -18.25 3.81 2.16
CA TYR A 189 -19.67 3.48 2.12
C TYR A 189 -20.28 3.27 3.51
N MET A 190 -21.61 3.32 3.61
CA MET A 190 -22.34 3.05 4.83
C MET A 190 -22.43 1.54 5.08
N LEU A 191 -21.90 1.05 6.20
CA LEU A 191 -22.06 -0.34 6.66
C LEU A 191 -23.44 -0.59 7.28
N THR A 192 -23.92 0.38 8.04
CA THR A 192 -25.24 0.42 8.66
C THR A 192 -25.84 1.82 8.48
N PRO A 193 -27.11 2.08 8.78
CA PRO A 193 -27.67 3.43 8.69
C PRO A 193 -26.93 4.49 9.54
N ARG A 194 -26.05 4.06 10.46
CA ARG A 194 -25.33 4.94 11.39
C ARG A 194 -23.81 4.88 11.25
N ILE A 195 -23.26 3.75 10.82
CA ILE A 195 -21.82 3.50 10.80
C ILE A 195 -21.32 3.53 9.36
N GLY A 196 -20.39 4.44 9.07
CA GLY A 196 -19.63 4.49 7.82
C GLY A 196 -18.31 3.73 7.93
N LEU A 197 -17.81 3.26 6.80
CA LEU A 197 -16.47 2.67 6.66
C LEU A 197 -15.68 3.44 5.61
N ILE A 198 -14.45 3.77 5.94
CA ILE A 198 -13.45 4.29 5.01
C ILE A 198 -12.23 3.37 5.07
N ARG A 199 -11.89 2.78 3.92
CA ARG A 199 -10.67 1.99 3.74
C ARG A 199 -9.70 2.74 2.85
N PHE A 200 -8.44 2.81 3.24
CA PHE A 200 -7.38 3.37 2.40
C PHE A 200 -6.06 2.62 2.58
N ASN A 201 -5.28 2.56 1.50
CA ASN A 201 -4.15 1.64 1.37
C ASN A 201 -2.78 2.27 1.62
N ASN A 202 -2.67 3.61 1.58
CA ASN A 202 -1.43 4.33 1.85
C ASN A 202 -1.69 5.76 2.37
N PHE A 203 -0.62 6.46 2.73
CA PHE A 203 -0.63 7.87 3.15
C PHE A 203 0.14 8.70 2.11
N ALA A 204 -0.52 9.01 1.00
CA ALA A 204 -0.01 9.87 -0.06
C ALA A 204 -0.25 11.36 0.24
N GLN A 205 0.26 12.25 -0.61
CA GLN A 205 0.02 13.70 -0.50
C GLN A 205 -1.47 14.06 -0.64
N THR A 206 -2.25 13.27 -1.36
CA THR A 206 -3.69 13.50 -1.60
C THR A 206 -4.60 12.82 -0.60
N THR A 207 -4.08 11.92 0.25
CA THR A 207 -4.90 11.06 1.11
C THR A 207 -5.74 11.86 2.11
N HIS A 208 -5.22 12.96 2.66
CA HIS A 208 -5.99 13.79 3.58
C HIS A 208 -7.26 14.34 2.90
N ASP A 209 -7.13 14.94 1.72
CA ASP A 209 -8.27 15.50 1.00
C ASP A 209 -9.29 14.42 0.62
N GLU A 210 -8.81 13.23 0.18
CA GLU A 210 -9.65 12.09 -0.13
C GLU A 210 -10.46 11.59 1.11
N ILE A 211 -9.83 11.55 2.29
CA ILE A 211 -10.48 11.18 3.56
C ILE A 211 -11.53 12.22 3.95
N VAL A 212 -11.21 13.52 3.83
CA VAL A 212 -12.15 14.62 4.10
C VAL A 212 -13.38 14.51 3.19
N GLU A 213 -13.19 14.32 1.89
CA GLU A 213 -14.30 14.12 0.94
C GLU A 213 -15.13 12.89 1.29
N ALA A 214 -14.48 11.77 1.65
CA ALA A 214 -15.16 10.55 2.05
C ALA A 214 -16.01 10.74 3.33
N ILE A 215 -15.45 11.39 4.36
CA ILE A 215 -16.19 11.70 5.60
C ILE A 215 -17.39 12.58 5.29
N GLN A 216 -17.23 13.66 4.54
CA GLN A 216 -18.31 14.57 4.18
C GLN A 216 -19.43 13.88 3.39
N LYS A 217 -19.06 12.97 2.46
CA LYS A 217 -20.02 12.14 1.73
C LYS A 217 -20.84 11.28 2.70
N LEU A 218 -20.18 10.53 3.57
CA LEU A 218 -20.84 9.62 4.51
C LEU A 218 -21.67 10.37 5.56
N GLN A 219 -21.26 11.55 6.00
CA GLN A 219 -22.06 12.40 6.89
C GLN A 219 -23.38 12.83 6.23
N LYS A 220 -23.37 13.15 4.93
CA LYS A 220 -24.59 13.44 4.15
C LYS A 220 -25.51 12.21 4.02
N GLU A 221 -24.94 11.01 4.04
CA GLU A 221 -25.66 9.73 4.03
C GLU A 221 -26.16 9.32 5.43
N GLY A 222 -25.85 10.09 6.49
CA GLY A 222 -26.33 9.87 7.85
C GLY A 222 -25.31 9.25 8.81
N MET A 223 -24.05 9.14 8.43
CA MET A 223 -22.99 8.62 9.30
C MET A 223 -22.88 9.40 10.62
N LYS A 224 -22.81 8.65 11.72
CA LYS A 224 -22.55 9.17 13.07
C LYS A 224 -21.29 8.57 13.69
N ASP A 225 -20.98 7.34 13.33
CA ASP A 225 -19.82 6.60 13.84
C ASP A 225 -19.01 6.09 12.64
N LEU A 226 -17.68 5.97 12.81
CA LEU A 226 -16.74 5.72 11.71
C LEU A 226 -15.86 4.50 12.00
N ILE A 227 -15.70 3.66 11.00
CA ILE A 227 -14.65 2.63 10.94
C ILE A 227 -13.60 3.11 9.94
N LEU A 228 -12.35 3.27 10.41
CA LEU A 228 -11.17 3.50 9.57
C LEU A 228 -10.44 2.17 9.38
N ASP A 229 -10.41 1.67 8.17
CA ASP A 229 -9.73 0.41 7.87
C ASP A 229 -8.33 0.63 7.31
N LEU A 230 -7.34 0.29 8.14
CA LEU A 230 -5.90 0.34 7.86
C LEU A 230 -5.29 -1.06 7.67
N GLN A 231 -6.08 -2.10 7.54
CA GLN A 231 -5.57 -3.44 7.29
C GLN A 231 -4.78 -3.44 5.97
N GLN A 232 -3.56 -4.01 5.98
CA GLN A 232 -2.60 -4.04 4.87
C GLN A 232 -2.09 -2.65 4.42
N ASN A 233 -2.30 -1.60 5.21
CA ASN A 233 -1.77 -0.27 4.92
C ASN A 233 -0.31 -0.15 5.40
N GLY A 234 0.63 -0.14 4.48
CA GLY A 234 2.08 -0.05 4.75
C GLY A 234 2.57 1.32 5.22
N GLY A 235 1.69 2.32 5.31
CA GLY A 235 2.02 3.69 5.69
C GLY A 235 2.21 4.63 4.51
N GLY A 236 3.13 5.57 4.64
CA GLY A 236 3.42 6.63 3.67
C GLY A 236 4.01 7.86 4.37
N TYR A 237 3.56 9.05 3.99
CA TYR A 237 4.03 10.30 4.58
C TYR A 237 3.54 10.48 6.01
N LEU A 238 4.49 10.80 6.92
CA LEU A 238 4.18 11.13 8.31
C LEU A 238 3.25 12.35 8.41
N GLN A 239 3.48 13.38 7.59
CA GLN A 239 2.65 14.58 7.58
C GLN A 239 1.20 14.24 7.23
N ALA A 240 0.96 13.41 6.22
CA ALA A 240 -0.40 12.98 5.86
C ALA A 240 -1.10 12.24 7.03
N ALA A 241 -0.36 11.43 7.80
CA ALA A 241 -0.94 10.81 8.99
C ALA A 241 -1.27 11.82 10.09
N ALA A 242 -0.45 12.85 10.26
CA ALA A 242 -0.71 13.93 11.21
C ALA A 242 -1.92 14.78 10.80
N ASP A 243 -2.03 15.11 9.51
CA ASP A 243 -3.15 15.89 8.97
C ASP A 243 -4.47 15.11 9.12
N ILE A 244 -4.48 13.82 8.77
CA ILE A 244 -5.65 12.95 8.95
C ILE A 244 -6.01 12.78 10.43
N ALA A 245 -5.03 12.62 11.32
CA ALA A 245 -5.28 12.53 12.76
C ALA A 245 -5.93 13.80 13.32
N SER A 246 -5.58 14.98 12.76
CA SER A 246 -6.14 16.27 13.16
C SER A 246 -7.65 16.38 12.89
N GLU A 247 -8.18 15.62 11.93
CA GLU A 247 -9.63 15.57 11.67
C GLU A 247 -10.43 14.95 12.81
N PHE A 248 -9.76 14.22 13.71
CA PHE A 248 -10.36 13.45 14.79
C PHE A 248 -10.02 13.98 16.19
N LEU A 249 -8.92 14.71 16.34
CA LEU A 249 -8.34 15.10 17.63
C LEU A 249 -8.60 16.57 17.96
N GLU A 250 -8.56 16.90 19.25
CA GLU A 250 -8.72 18.26 19.72
C GLU A 250 -7.46 19.09 19.44
N LYS A 251 -7.63 20.41 19.36
CA LYS A 251 -6.51 21.32 19.15
C LYS A 251 -5.44 21.16 20.21
N GLY A 252 -4.20 20.97 19.77
CA GLY A 252 -3.03 20.83 20.64
C GLY A 252 -2.76 19.40 21.11
N ASP A 253 -3.67 18.44 20.84
CA ASP A 253 -3.39 17.02 21.10
C ASP A 253 -2.14 16.58 20.37
N LEU A 254 -1.22 15.93 21.09
CA LEU A 254 -0.03 15.35 20.50
C LEU A 254 -0.43 14.15 19.62
N ILE A 255 0.06 14.09 18.39
CA ILE A 255 -0.18 13.01 17.44
C ILE A 255 1.01 12.05 17.44
N VAL A 256 2.20 12.59 17.29
CA VAL A 256 3.46 11.86 17.24
C VAL A 256 4.62 12.83 17.52
N TYR A 257 5.71 12.34 18.08
CA TYR A 257 6.96 13.09 18.10
C TYR A 257 8.14 12.24 17.64
N THR A 258 9.18 12.90 17.14
CA THR A 258 10.36 12.23 16.60
C THR A 258 11.60 12.62 17.37
N LYS A 259 12.51 11.66 17.58
CA LYS A 259 13.83 11.88 18.19
C LYS A 259 14.91 11.24 17.35
N GLY A 260 15.94 12.01 17.03
CA GLY A 260 17.09 11.55 16.27
C GLY A 260 18.41 12.07 16.84
N ARG A 261 19.52 11.43 16.50
CA ARG A 261 20.85 11.84 16.97
C ARG A 261 21.29 13.19 16.40
N SER A 262 20.96 13.46 15.14
CA SER A 262 21.50 14.58 14.38
C SER A 262 20.42 15.46 13.76
N VAL A 263 19.16 15.22 14.11
CA VAL A 263 18.02 16.04 13.73
C VAL A 263 17.33 16.54 14.99
N PRO A 264 16.79 17.76 15.01
CA PRO A 264 16.02 18.26 16.15
C PRO A 264 14.84 17.35 16.46
N ASP A 265 14.48 17.27 17.73
CA ASP A 265 13.21 16.68 18.15
C ASP A 265 12.06 17.49 17.54
N GLN A 266 11.05 16.81 17.00
CA GLN A 266 9.91 17.43 16.39
C GLN A 266 8.62 16.82 16.91
N GLU A 267 7.66 17.66 17.27
CA GLU A 267 6.32 17.27 17.68
C GLU A 267 5.32 17.64 16.58
N PHE A 268 4.40 16.73 16.34
CA PHE A 268 3.25 16.93 15.46
C PHE A 268 2.00 16.92 16.33
N ARG A 269 1.28 18.04 16.31
CA ARG A 269 0.09 18.26 17.13
C ARG A 269 -1.11 18.57 16.25
N SER A 270 -2.28 18.19 16.70
CA SER A 270 -3.52 18.55 16.04
C SER A 270 -3.71 20.05 15.97
N GLU A 271 -4.04 20.56 14.80
CA GLU A 271 -4.37 21.96 14.58
C GLU A 271 -5.79 22.31 15.09
N GLY A 272 -6.62 21.28 15.30
CA GLY A 272 -8.04 21.39 15.67
C GLY A 272 -8.91 21.82 14.50
N GLY A 273 -10.23 21.86 14.73
CA GLY A 273 -11.19 22.22 13.69
C GLY A 273 -11.52 21.07 12.72
N GLY A 274 -11.12 19.84 13.07
CA GLY A 274 -11.40 18.64 12.29
C GLY A 274 -12.90 18.40 12.09
N ILE A 275 -13.24 17.74 11.00
CA ILE A 275 -14.64 17.52 10.58
C ILE A 275 -15.32 16.32 11.24
N PHE A 276 -14.56 15.52 12.03
CA PHE A 276 -15.08 14.35 12.75
C PHE A 276 -14.54 14.26 14.17
N THR A 277 -14.72 15.32 14.96
CA THR A 277 -14.30 15.38 16.37
C THR A 277 -15.29 14.68 17.31
N GLU A 278 -16.54 14.52 16.88
CA GLU A 278 -17.60 13.80 17.61
C GLU A 278 -17.90 12.44 16.93
N GLY A 279 -18.67 11.59 17.62
CA GLY A 279 -18.96 10.24 17.16
C GLY A 279 -17.89 9.24 17.58
N LYS A 280 -18.23 7.94 17.55
CA LYS A 280 -17.29 6.87 17.90
C LYS A 280 -16.40 6.52 16.71
N ILE A 281 -15.15 6.14 16.98
CA ILE A 281 -14.17 5.69 15.97
C ILE A 281 -13.65 4.31 16.35
N ALA A 282 -13.64 3.40 15.39
CA ALA A 282 -12.89 2.16 15.42
C ALA A 282 -11.85 2.14 14.31
N VAL A 283 -10.59 1.89 14.64
CA VAL A 283 -9.49 1.75 13.67
C VAL A 283 -9.17 0.26 13.53
N LEU A 284 -9.25 -0.26 12.31
CA LEU A 284 -8.91 -1.65 12.03
C LEU A 284 -7.45 -1.75 11.60
N ILE A 285 -6.71 -2.67 12.23
CA ILE A 285 -5.29 -2.93 11.90
C ILE A 285 -5.02 -4.43 11.80
N ASP A 286 -3.96 -4.77 11.08
CA ASP A 286 -3.40 -6.10 10.99
C ASP A 286 -1.87 -6.10 11.05
N GLU A 287 -1.25 -7.26 10.94
CA GLU A 287 0.20 -7.46 10.98
C GLU A 287 0.98 -6.75 9.86
N TYR A 288 0.29 -6.22 8.86
CA TYR A 288 0.86 -5.44 7.75
C TYR A 288 0.63 -3.93 7.89
N SER A 289 -0.23 -3.50 8.82
CA SER A 289 -0.42 -2.09 9.14
C SER A 289 0.88 -1.52 9.72
N ALA A 290 1.52 -0.55 9.04
CA ALA A 290 2.87 -0.12 9.37
C ALA A 290 3.07 1.41 9.27
N SER A 291 4.08 1.93 9.98
CA SER A 291 4.57 3.30 9.82
C SER A 291 3.47 4.37 10.04
N ALA A 292 3.09 5.16 9.02
CA ALA A 292 2.04 6.19 9.12
C ALA A 292 0.69 5.62 9.59
N ALA A 293 0.35 4.36 9.24
CA ALA A 293 -0.82 3.67 9.76
C ALA A 293 -0.73 3.45 11.28
N GLU A 294 0.48 3.18 11.78
CA GLU A 294 0.74 3.03 13.22
C GLU A 294 0.77 4.38 13.95
N ILE A 295 1.15 5.46 13.26
CA ILE A 295 1.05 6.83 13.79
C ILE A 295 -0.43 7.18 14.02
N LEU A 296 -1.28 7.02 13.01
CA LEU A 296 -2.70 7.34 13.11
C LEU A 296 -3.40 6.46 14.16
N SER A 297 -3.24 5.13 14.08
CA SER A 297 -3.86 4.21 15.05
C SER A 297 -3.34 4.42 16.47
N GLY A 298 -2.04 4.68 16.64
CA GLY A 298 -1.42 4.98 17.92
C GLY A 298 -1.88 6.30 18.53
N ALA A 299 -2.05 7.35 17.71
CA ALA A 299 -2.59 8.63 18.16
C ALA A 299 -4.04 8.50 18.63
N ILE A 300 -4.90 7.84 17.85
CA ILE A 300 -6.31 7.58 18.21
C ILE A 300 -6.41 6.77 19.50
N GLN A 301 -5.56 5.74 19.66
CA GLN A 301 -5.55 4.88 20.84
C GLN A 301 -5.03 5.64 22.08
N ASP A 302 -3.89 6.33 21.97
CA ASP A 302 -3.23 6.95 23.11
C ASP A 302 -3.98 8.19 23.61
N GLN A 303 -4.66 8.92 22.74
CA GLN A 303 -5.55 10.03 23.09
C GLN A 303 -6.92 9.56 23.60
N ASP A 304 -7.19 8.24 23.63
CA ASP A 304 -8.50 7.68 23.98
C ASP A 304 -9.66 8.20 23.11
N ARG A 305 -9.33 8.65 21.89
CA ARG A 305 -10.32 9.17 20.94
C ARG A 305 -11.17 8.05 20.31
N GLY A 306 -10.62 6.87 20.18
CA GLY A 306 -11.26 5.71 19.59
C GLY A 306 -10.73 4.40 20.14
N ILE A 307 -11.14 3.31 19.51
CA ILE A 307 -10.67 1.96 19.80
C ILE A 307 -9.94 1.38 18.60
N VAL A 308 -8.97 0.52 18.86
CA VAL A 308 -8.21 -0.22 17.84
C VAL A 308 -8.64 -1.68 17.87
N VAL A 309 -9.00 -2.23 16.72
CA VAL A 309 -9.55 -3.59 16.57
C VAL A 309 -8.76 -4.38 15.54
N GLY A 310 -8.52 -5.65 15.79
CA GLY A 310 -7.84 -6.55 14.84
C GLY A 310 -6.64 -7.25 15.43
N ARG A 311 -5.49 -7.21 14.75
CA ARG A 311 -4.26 -7.87 15.18
C ARG A 311 -3.13 -6.86 15.34
N ARG A 312 -2.12 -7.23 16.14
CA ARG A 312 -0.93 -6.41 16.40
C ARG A 312 -0.26 -5.97 15.10
N SER A 313 -0.02 -4.66 14.96
CA SER A 313 0.58 -4.06 13.76
C SER A 313 2.04 -4.48 13.53
N PHE A 314 2.65 -4.00 12.46
CA PHE A 314 3.98 -4.43 12.02
C PHE A 314 5.12 -4.03 12.97
N GLY A 315 5.08 -2.84 13.54
CA GLY A 315 6.14 -2.33 14.43
C GLY A 315 7.26 -1.59 13.69
N LYS A 316 6.92 -0.66 12.79
CA LYS A 316 7.89 0.22 12.13
C LYS A 316 7.83 1.62 12.74
N GLY A 317 8.72 1.89 13.70
CA GLY A 317 8.85 3.17 14.41
C GLY A 317 10.07 4.01 13.97
N LEU A 318 10.53 3.86 12.73
CA LEU A 318 11.69 4.56 12.16
C LEU A 318 11.24 5.62 11.15
N VAL A 319 11.81 6.83 11.29
CA VAL A 319 11.61 7.95 10.36
C VAL A 319 12.70 7.92 9.31
N GLN A 320 12.32 7.87 8.05
CA GLN A 320 13.20 7.86 6.91
C GLN A 320 13.16 9.20 6.18
N ARG A 321 14.34 9.69 5.77
CA ARG A 321 14.47 10.86 4.90
C ARG A 321 14.96 10.41 3.52
N PRO A 322 14.27 10.78 2.44
CA PRO A 322 14.81 10.64 1.10
C PRO A 322 15.93 11.64 0.88
N LEU A 323 17.06 11.17 0.37
CA LEU A 323 18.22 11.95 -0.04
C LEU A 323 18.44 11.68 -1.53
N GLU A 324 18.05 12.63 -2.35
CA GLU A 324 18.19 12.53 -3.81
C GLU A 324 19.67 12.69 -4.24
N ILE A 325 20.06 11.89 -5.21
CA ILE A 325 21.38 11.94 -5.86
C ILE A 325 21.19 12.56 -7.24
N PRO A 326 22.20 13.30 -7.79
CA PRO A 326 22.05 14.04 -9.04
C PRO A 326 21.71 13.20 -10.29
N ASP A 327 21.94 11.90 -10.26
CA ASP A 327 21.58 10.95 -11.33
C ASP A 327 20.13 10.47 -11.28
N GLY A 328 19.34 10.97 -10.31
CA GLY A 328 17.95 10.59 -10.08
C GLY A 328 17.78 9.38 -9.17
N SER A 329 18.86 8.75 -8.73
CA SER A 329 18.82 7.73 -7.69
C SER A 329 18.58 8.35 -6.31
N MET A 330 18.24 7.53 -5.31
CA MET A 330 17.87 8.02 -3.99
C MET A 330 18.35 7.09 -2.87
N ILE A 331 18.80 7.68 -1.79
CA ILE A 331 19.01 6.97 -0.53
C ILE A 331 17.86 7.33 0.43
N ARG A 332 17.11 6.35 0.88
CA ARG A 332 16.21 6.50 2.02
C ARG A 332 16.96 6.15 3.29
N LEU A 333 17.29 7.16 4.09
CA LEU A 333 18.10 6.99 5.29
C LEU A 333 17.24 7.13 6.55
N THR A 334 17.35 6.20 7.47
CA THR A 334 16.76 6.32 8.80
C THR A 334 17.50 7.40 9.62
N ILE A 335 16.77 8.46 10.01
CA ILE A 335 17.31 9.62 10.69
C ILE A 335 16.81 9.80 12.13
N ALA A 336 15.66 9.21 12.47
CA ALA A 336 15.02 9.34 13.78
C ALA A 336 14.16 8.11 14.11
N ARG A 337 13.73 8.02 15.36
CA ARG A 337 12.61 7.19 15.80
C ARG A 337 11.41 8.06 16.07
N TYR A 338 10.19 7.52 15.88
CA TYR A 338 9.00 8.21 16.32
C TYR A 338 8.36 7.50 17.53
N TYR A 339 7.63 8.31 18.28
CA TYR A 339 6.99 7.94 19.53
C TYR A 339 5.54 8.40 19.50
N THR A 340 4.64 7.56 19.97
CA THR A 340 3.21 7.89 20.08
C THR A 340 2.96 8.86 21.25
N PRO A 341 1.77 9.44 21.40
CA PRO A 341 1.48 10.40 22.46
C PRO A 341 1.78 9.91 23.90
N SER A 342 1.62 8.63 24.16
CA SER A 342 1.96 8.04 25.46
C SER A 342 3.47 7.90 25.73
N GLY A 343 4.30 8.24 24.76
CA GLY A 343 5.77 8.15 24.87
C GLY A 343 6.37 6.82 24.45
N ARG A 344 5.56 5.86 24.02
CA ARG A 344 6.06 4.54 23.58
C ARG A 344 6.66 4.59 22.18
N CYS A 345 7.85 3.99 22.04
CA CYS A 345 8.41 3.66 20.73
C CYS A 345 7.84 2.31 20.29
N ILE A 346 7.21 2.28 19.14
CA ILE A 346 6.58 1.05 18.63
C ILE A 346 7.51 0.19 17.78
N GLN A 347 8.75 0.66 17.52
CA GLN A 347 9.71 -0.07 16.71
C GLN A 347 9.96 -1.47 17.29
N LYS A 348 9.70 -2.51 16.49
CA LYS A 348 10.06 -3.87 16.85
C LYS A 348 11.59 -4.05 16.89
N PRO A 349 12.11 -4.94 17.72
CA PRO A 349 13.54 -5.23 17.77
C PRO A 349 14.09 -5.65 16.41
N TYR A 350 15.32 -5.24 16.11
CA TYR A 350 16.07 -5.70 14.96
C TYR A 350 17.55 -5.76 15.26
N GLU A 351 18.26 -6.65 14.59
CA GLU A 351 19.71 -6.73 14.61
C GLU A 351 20.28 -6.02 13.37
N LYS A 352 21.37 -5.26 13.58
CA LYS A 352 22.05 -4.57 12.50
C LYS A 352 22.62 -5.59 11.51
N GLY A 353 22.27 -5.46 10.25
CA GLY A 353 22.71 -6.36 9.19
C GLY A 353 21.82 -7.59 8.97
N ASP A 354 20.84 -7.86 9.85
CA ASP A 354 19.88 -8.96 9.67
C ASP A 354 18.57 -8.47 9.04
N THR A 355 18.60 -8.15 7.77
CA THR A 355 17.41 -7.79 6.99
C THR A 355 16.48 -9.00 6.75
N LYS A 356 17.04 -10.21 6.68
CA LYS A 356 16.27 -11.45 6.43
C LYS A 356 15.43 -11.83 7.64
N GLY A 357 16.04 -11.87 8.85
CA GLY A 357 15.31 -12.14 10.09
C GLY A 357 14.20 -11.13 10.35
N TYR A 358 14.47 -9.84 10.05
CA TYR A 358 13.46 -8.78 10.16
C TYR A 358 12.28 -8.98 9.22
N ALA A 359 12.51 -9.39 7.97
CA ALA A 359 11.47 -9.69 6.99
C ALA A 359 10.63 -10.91 7.36
N GLN A 360 11.22 -11.89 8.05
CA GLN A 360 10.54 -13.11 8.49
C GLN A 360 9.69 -12.93 9.76
N ASP A 361 9.69 -11.76 10.38
CA ASP A 361 9.00 -11.52 11.65
C ASP A 361 7.52 -11.93 11.64
N VAL A 362 6.76 -11.55 10.61
CA VAL A 362 5.34 -11.89 10.50
C VAL A 362 5.13 -13.41 10.45
N LEU A 363 5.98 -14.13 9.70
CA LEU A 363 5.95 -15.59 9.67
C LEU A 363 6.30 -16.20 11.03
N ASN A 364 7.30 -15.65 11.72
CA ASN A 364 7.68 -16.09 13.07
C ASN A 364 6.55 -15.85 14.08
N ARG A 365 5.85 -14.70 14.00
CA ARG A 365 4.67 -14.41 14.81
C ARG A 365 3.53 -15.41 14.54
N TYR A 366 3.28 -15.73 13.28
CA TYR A 366 2.32 -16.77 12.91
C TYR A 366 2.67 -18.13 13.52
N ASN A 367 3.92 -18.55 13.37
CA ASN A 367 4.40 -19.84 13.90
C ASN A 367 4.35 -19.90 15.45
N LYS A 368 4.47 -18.77 16.13
CA LYS A 368 4.31 -18.66 17.59
C LYS A 368 2.85 -18.57 18.05
N GLY A 369 1.90 -18.52 17.13
CA GLY A 369 0.48 -18.41 17.45
C GLY A 369 0.00 -16.99 17.75
N GLU A 370 0.85 -15.95 17.59
CA GLU A 370 0.49 -14.56 17.92
C GLU A 370 -0.61 -13.98 17.02
N LEU A 371 -0.84 -14.54 15.83
CA LEU A 371 -1.91 -14.09 14.94
C LEU A 371 -3.26 -14.78 15.23
N THR A 372 -3.24 -15.90 15.97
CA THR A 372 -4.42 -16.72 16.23
C THR A 372 -4.85 -16.73 17.70
N ASN A 373 -3.96 -16.31 18.62
CA ASN A 373 -4.26 -16.25 20.04
C ASN A 373 -3.58 -15.03 20.69
N ALA A 374 -4.36 -14.17 21.34
CA ALA A 374 -3.85 -13.00 22.07
C ALA A 374 -2.90 -13.39 23.21
N ASP A 375 -3.14 -14.52 23.90
CA ASP A 375 -2.31 -14.99 25.02
C ASP A 375 -0.90 -15.40 24.60
N SER A 376 -0.65 -15.58 23.29
CA SER A 376 0.69 -15.84 22.76
C SER A 376 1.53 -14.57 22.62
N ILE A 377 0.95 -13.39 22.85
CA ILE A 377 1.63 -12.09 22.69
C ILE A 377 2.12 -11.63 24.07
N HIS A 378 3.43 -11.52 24.23
CA HIS A 378 4.04 -11.11 25.48
C HIS A 378 4.89 -9.87 25.30
N PHE A 379 4.69 -8.89 26.18
CA PHE A 379 5.51 -7.69 26.26
C PHE A 379 6.17 -7.60 27.63
N PRO A 380 7.44 -7.20 27.71
CA PRO A 380 8.09 -6.90 28.99
C PRO A 380 7.38 -5.75 29.73
N ASP A 381 7.32 -5.83 31.06
CA ASP A 381 6.73 -4.75 31.89
C ASP A 381 7.40 -3.39 31.67
N SER A 382 8.68 -3.37 31.32
CA SER A 382 9.43 -2.15 30.98
C SER A 382 8.91 -1.43 29.71
N LEU A 383 8.08 -2.09 28.92
CA LEU A 383 7.45 -1.53 27.72
C LEU A 383 5.97 -1.21 27.93
N ARG A 384 5.51 -1.21 29.15
CA ARG A 384 4.15 -0.87 29.53
C ARG A 384 3.97 0.63 29.69
N TYR A 385 2.97 1.19 29.04
CA TYR A 385 2.58 2.60 29.07
C TYR A 385 1.08 2.72 29.33
N GLN A 386 0.61 3.96 29.48
CA GLN A 386 -0.82 4.24 29.69
C GLN A 386 -1.30 5.29 28.68
N THR A 387 -2.53 5.15 28.22
CA THR A 387 -3.21 6.16 27.42
C THR A 387 -3.41 7.45 28.24
N LEU A 388 -3.57 8.58 27.56
CA LEU A 388 -3.46 9.89 28.24
C LEU A 388 -4.69 10.27 29.05
N ARG A 389 -5.90 9.89 28.62
CA ARG A 389 -7.17 10.31 29.27
C ARG A 389 -7.75 9.22 30.17
N LYS A 390 -7.83 7.98 29.68
CA LYS A 390 -8.48 6.86 30.40
C LYS A 390 -7.50 5.95 31.14
N GLN A 391 -6.19 6.18 31.00
CA GLN A 391 -5.14 5.38 31.65
C GLN A 391 -5.22 3.88 31.34
N ARG A 392 -5.64 3.53 30.11
CA ARG A 392 -5.66 2.14 29.64
C ARG A 392 -4.22 1.68 29.39
N THR A 393 -3.93 0.42 29.67
CA THR A 393 -2.61 -0.15 29.40
C THR A 393 -2.38 -0.32 27.90
N VAL A 394 -1.24 0.17 27.41
CA VAL A 394 -0.74 0.00 26.06
C VAL A 394 0.74 -0.38 26.10
N TYR A 395 1.26 -0.96 25.01
CA TYR A 395 2.63 -1.50 24.99
C TYR A 395 3.46 -0.87 23.86
N GLY A 396 4.75 -0.72 24.08
CA GLY A 396 5.76 -0.33 23.12
C GLY A 396 6.59 -1.50 22.60
N GLY A 397 7.55 -1.23 21.71
CA GLY A 397 8.58 -2.19 21.30
C GLY A 397 8.13 -3.28 20.32
N GLY A 398 6.93 -3.20 19.74
CA GLY A 398 6.46 -4.28 18.86
C GLY A 398 5.21 -3.95 18.03
N GLY A 399 5.01 -2.69 17.66
CA GLY A 399 3.82 -2.23 16.96
C GLY A 399 2.69 -1.78 17.90
N ILE A 400 1.55 -1.49 17.32
CA ILE A 400 0.32 -1.15 18.04
C ILE A 400 -0.43 -2.44 18.38
N MET A 401 -0.60 -2.72 19.67
CA MET A 401 -1.48 -3.79 20.12
C MET A 401 -2.93 -3.29 20.10
N PRO A 402 -3.86 -4.00 19.45
CA PRO A 402 -5.25 -3.57 19.42
C PRO A 402 -5.91 -3.65 20.81
N ASP A 403 -6.89 -2.79 21.06
CA ASP A 403 -7.71 -2.86 22.27
C ASP A 403 -8.59 -4.11 22.28
N TYR A 404 -9.01 -4.55 21.09
CA TYR A 404 -9.80 -5.75 20.87
C TYR A 404 -9.14 -6.62 19.82
N PHE A 405 -8.52 -7.69 20.28
CA PHE A 405 -7.89 -8.67 19.41
C PHE A 405 -8.95 -9.51 18.68
N VAL A 406 -8.78 -9.67 17.36
CA VAL A 406 -9.58 -10.58 16.53
C VAL A 406 -8.61 -11.56 15.87
N PRO A 407 -8.70 -12.87 16.18
CA PRO A 407 -7.76 -13.87 15.68
C PRO A 407 -7.87 -14.02 14.16
N LEU A 408 -6.76 -14.42 13.54
CA LEU A 408 -6.75 -14.83 12.13
C LEU A 408 -7.43 -16.20 12.01
N ASP A 409 -8.54 -16.28 11.28
CA ASP A 409 -9.14 -17.56 10.93
C ASP A 409 -8.34 -18.24 9.81
N THR A 410 -7.51 -19.21 10.21
CA THR A 410 -6.69 -20.00 9.30
C THR A 410 -7.47 -21.09 8.56
N THR A 411 -8.73 -21.34 8.97
CA THR A 411 -9.58 -22.39 8.39
C THR A 411 -10.48 -21.87 7.27
N LYS A 412 -10.63 -20.54 7.16
CA LYS A 412 -11.52 -19.87 6.20
C LYS A 412 -11.07 -20.13 4.74
N LEU A 413 -9.76 -20.07 4.48
CA LEU A 413 -9.19 -20.26 3.14
C LEU A 413 -8.56 -21.63 3.00
N THR A 414 -9.16 -22.48 2.18
CA THR A 414 -8.66 -23.83 1.89
C THR A 414 -7.34 -23.81 1.11
N LYS A 415 -6.61 -24.93 1.11
CA LYS A 415 -5.40 -25.06 0.30
C LYS A 415 -5.72 -24.92 -1.19
N CYS A 416 -6.76 -25.61 -1.65
CA CYS A 416 -7.23 -25.54 -3.03
C CYS A 416 -7.56 -24.12 -3.46
N TYR A 417 -8.31 -23.35 -2.63
CA TYR A 417 -8.63 -21.94 -2.90
C TYR A 417 -7.38 -21.07 -3.05
N ARG A 418 -6.40 -21.22 -2.14
CA ARG A 418 -5.15 -20.45 -2.20
C ARG A 418 -4.35 -20.73 -3.47
N GLU A 419 -4.24 -22.00 -3.87
CA GLU A 419 -3.53 -22.40 -5.08
C GLU A 419 -4.22 -21.88 -6.35
N ILE A 420 -5.54 -22.01 -6.45
CA ILE A 420 -6.35 -21.47 -7.56
C ILE A 420 -6.17 -19.95 -7.68
N THR A 421 -6.20 -19.25 -6.54
CA THR A 421 -6.07 -17.78 -6.50
C THR A 421 -4.64 -17.35 -6.85
N ALA A 422 -3.63 -18.00 -6.30
CA ALA A 422 -2.21 -17.70 -6.59
C ALA A 422 -1.85 -17.87 -8.07
N LYS A 423 -2.54 -18.78 -8.79
CA LYS A 423 -2.39 -18.96 -10.24
C LYS A 423 -3.20 -17.99 -11.08
N GLY A 424 -3.95 -17.07 -10.47
CA GLY A 424 -4.76 -16.07 -11.15
C GLY A 424 -5.99 -16.64 -11.89
N ILE A 425 -6.35 -17.91 -11.65
CA ILE A 425 -7.42 -18.60 -12.37
C ILE A 425 -8.77 -17.89 -12.17
N VAL A 426 -9.06 -17.47 -10.92
CA VAL A 426 -10.31 -16.74 -10.59
C VAL A 426 -10.38 -15.40 -11.32
N ILE A 427 -9.29 -14.65 -11.33
CA ILE A 427 -9.24 -13.33 -11.99
C ILE A 427 -9.45 -13.48 -13.50
N ASN A 428 -8.80 -14.45 -14.13
CA ASN A 428 -8.95 -14.71 -15.56
C ASN A 428 -10.36 -15.17 -15.94
N ALA A 429 -10.98 -16.01 -15.11
CA ALA A 429 -12.38 -16.44 -15.29
C ALA A 429 -13.33 -15.24 -15.15
N ASN A 430 -13.13 -14.39 -14.14
CA ASN A 430 -13.89 -13.15 -13.98
C ASN A 430 -13.79 -12.24 -15.21
N LEU A 431 -12.57 -12.03 -15.73
CA LEU A 431 -12.35 -11.19 -16.90
C LEU A 431 -13.10 -11.70 -18.14
N ARG A 432 -13.03 -13.02 -18.42
CA ARG A 432 -13.77 -13.64 -19.50
C ARG A 432 -15.28 -13.51 -19.31
N TYR A 433 -15.76 -13.70 -18.10
CA TYR A 433 -17.18 -13.60 -17.78
C TYR A 433 -17.71 -12.17 -17.94
N ILE A 434 -17.03 -11.19 -17.38
CA ILE A 434 -17.40 -9.76 -17.50
C ILE A 434 -17.33 -9.30 -18.94
N ASP A 435 -16.31 -9.70 -19.68
CA ASP A 435 -16.17 -9.35 -21.09
C ASP A 435 -17.39 -9.78 -21.92
N LYS A 436 -17.93 -10.97 -21.65
CA LYS A 436 -19.11 -11.50 -22.36
C LYS A 436 -20.44 -10.94 -21.87
N ASN A 437 -20.55 -10.58 -20.58
CA ASN A 437 -21.84 -10.37 -19.92
C ASN A 437 -22.06 -8.95 -19.39
N ARG A 438 -21.10 -8.03 -19.52
CA ARG A 438 -21.15 -6.67 -18.93
C ARG A 438 -22.47 -5.94 -19.21
N ASP A 439 -22.87 -5.85 -20.47
CA ASP A 439 -24.06 -5.10 -20.89
C ASP A 439 -25.35 -5.77 -20.41
N LYS A 440 -25.40 -7.10 -20.45
CA LYS A 440 -26.51 -7.87 -19.89
C LYS A 440 -26.64 -7.63 -18.39
N LEU A 441 -25.54 -7.71 -17.66
CA LEU A 441 -25.52 -7.50 -16.21
C LEU A 441 -25.92 -6.08 -15.83
N LYS A 442 -25.44 -5.06 -16.55
CA LYS A 442 -25.83 -3.65 -16.32
C LYS A 442 -27.32 -3.41 -16.58
N LYS A 443 -27.91 -4.05 -17.58
CA LYS A 443 -29.35 -3.98 -17.87
C LYS A 443 -30.17 -4.72 -16.80
N GLU A 444 -29.73 -5.89 -16.39
CA GLU A 444 -30.43 -6.73 -15.40
C GLU A 444 -30.35 -6.15 -14.00
N TYR A 445 -29.18 -5.66 -13.61
CA TYR A 445 -28.92 -5.07 -12.30
C TYR A 445 -28.72 -3.56 -12.40
N SER A 446 -29.82 -2.81 -12.37
CA SER A 446 -29.83 -1.34 -12.49
C SER A 446 -29.19 -0.62 -11.30
N SER A 447 -28.96 -1.32 -10.17
CA SER A 447 -28.29 -0.80 -8.97
C SER A 447 -27.47 -1.89 -8.28
N PHE A 448 -26.45 -1.47 -7.56
CA PHE A 448 -25.62 -2.37 -6.77
C PHE A 448 -26.45 -3.14 -5.71
N GLU A 449 -27.39 -2.50 -5.04
CA GLU A 449 -28.25 -3.14 -4.04
C GLU A 449 -29.07 -4.30 -4.63
N LYS A 450 -29.57 -4.13 -5.88
CA LYS A 450 -30.26 -5.21 -6.59
C LYS A 450 -29.31 -6.36 -6.92
N PHE A 451 -28.09 -6.04 -7.39
CA PHE A 451 -27.04 -7.01 -7.66
C PHE A 451 -26.64 -7.75 -6.38
N LYS A 452 -26.31 -7.02 -5.32
CA LYS A 452 -25.90 -7.58 -4.02
C LYS A 452 -26.90 -8.60 -3.49
N LYS A 453 -28.19 -8.31 -3.61
CA LYS A 453 -29.27 -9.20 -3.13
C LYS A 453 -29.56 -10.39 -4.05
N LYS A 454 -29.52 -10.20 -5.36
CA LYS A 454 -30.09 -11.16 -6.30
C LYS A 454 -29.07 -11.91 -7.16
N PHE A 455 -27.89 -11.33 -7.40
CA PHE A 455 -26.91 -12.00 -8.26
C PHE A 455 -26.33 -13.22 -7.58
N GLN A 456 -26.38 -14.34 -8.30
CA GLN A 456 -25.72 -15.60 -7.96
C GLN A 456 -24.68 -15.90 -9.03
N VAL A 457 -23.50 -16.32 -8.60
CA VAL A 457 -22.44 -16.75 -9.52
C VAL A 457 -22.88 -18.04 -10.20
N PRO A 458 -22.90 -18.09 -11.55
CA PRO A 458 -23.31 -19.28 -12.28
C PRO A 458 -22.41 -20.49 -12.00
N ASP A 459 -23.01 -21.70 -11.97
CA ASP A 459 -22.27 -22.94 -11.75
C ASP A 459 -21.31 -23.24 -12.90
N GLU A 460 -21.65 -22.84 -14.12
CA GLU A 460 -20.78 -22.97 -15.29
C GLU A 460 -19.47 -22.23 -15.11
N LEU A 461 -19.49 -21.05 -14.46
CA LEU A 461 -18.27 -20.28 -14.17
C LEU A 461 -17.37 -20.99 -13.16
N LEU A 462 -17.96 -21.66 -12.14
CA LEU A 462 -17.19 -22.53 -11.24
C LEU A 462 -16.59 -23.72 -12.00
N GLY A 463 -17.38 -24.34 -12.88
CA GLY A 463 -16.91 -25.43 -13.74
C GLY A 463 -15.71 -25.05 -14.59
N GLU A 464 -15.71 -23.87 -15.21
CA GLU A 464 -14.56 -23.33 -15.95
C GLU A 464 -13.33 -23.18 -15.06
N ILE A 465 -13.49 -22.69 -13.83
CA ILE A 465 -12.38 -22.50 -12.87
C ILE A 465 -11.77 -23.86 -12.48
N TYR A 466 -12.60 -24.85 -12.16
CA TYR A 466 -12.08 -26.19 -11.81
C TYR A 466 -11.46 -26.90 -13.01
N ALA A 467 -12.01 -26.77 -14.21
CA ALA A 467 -11.40 -27.33 -15.41
C ALA A 467 -10.01 -26.72 -15.70
N GLU A 468 -9.82 -25.43 -15.41
CA GLU A 468 -8.51 -24.79 -15.53
C GLU A 468 -7.56 -25.16 -14.40
N ALA A 469 -8.08 -25.29 -13.17
CA ALA A 469 -7.32 -25.74 -12.01
C ALA A 469 -6.80 -27.19 -12.19
N GLU A 470 -7.62 -28.08 -12.75
CA GLU A 470 -7.27 -29.47 -13.02
C GLU A 470 -6.09 -29.59 -14.01
N LYS A 471 -6.05 -28.77 -15.07
CA LYS A 471 -4.89 -28.68 -15.98
C LYS A 471 -3.59 -28.36 -15.27
N GLN A 472 -3.67 -27.63 -14.14
CA GLN A 472 -2.54 -27.27 -13.29
C GLN A 472 -2.37 -28.21 -12.09
N LYS A 473 -3.07 -29.35 -12.07
CA LYS A 473 -3.05 -30.37 -11.01
C LYS A 473 -3.50 -29.85 -9.64
N ILE A 474 -4.42 -28.89 -9.62
CA ILE A 474 -5.01 -28.33 -8.40
C ILE A 474 -6.40 -28.93 -8.24
N GLN A 475 -6.64 -29.63 -7.15
CA GLN A 475 -7.92 -30.27 -6.82
C GLN A 475 -8.18 -30.18 -5.31
N PRO A 476 -9.45 -30.05 -4.86
CA PRO A 476 -9.79 -30.20 -3.45
C PRO A 476 -9.51 -31.62 -2.95
N ALA A 477 -9.05 -31.75 -1.71
CA ALA A 477 -8.71 -33.04 -1.11
C ALA A 477 -9.94 -33.92 -0.86
N ASP A 478 -11.07 -33.30 -0.54
CA ASP A 478 -12.34 -33.97 -0.25
C ASP A 478 -13.55 -33.06 -0.55
N ALA A 479 -14.75 -33.57 -0.33
CA ALA A 479 -15.99 -32.85 -0.56
C ALA A 479 -16.17 -31.63 0.36
N ALA A 480 -15.68 -31.70 1.60
CA ALA A 480 -15.79 -30.60 2.56
C ALA A 480 -14.84 -29.44 2.17
N GLU A 481 -13.62 -29.73 1.73
CA GLU A 481 -12.73 -28.71 1.17
C GLU A 481 -13.32 -28.10 -0.10
N LYS A 482 -13.95 -28.92 -0.96
CA LYS A 482 -14.62 -28.44 -2.18
C LYS A 482 -15.75 -27.45 -1.84
N GLU A 483 -16.62 -27.77 -0.92
CA GLU A 483 -17.74 -26.92 -0.51
C GLU A 483 -17.27 -25.54 0.01
N LYS A 484 -16.24 -25.55 0.90
CA LYS A 484 -15.63 -24.30 1.38
C LYS A 484 -14.95 -23.49 0.25
N THR A 485 -14.26 -24.19 -0.64
CA THR A 485 -13.61 -23.58 -1.81
C THR A 485 -14.63 -22.92 -2.72
N ASP A 486 -15.75 -23.61 -3.02
CA ASP A 486 -16.86 -23.11 -3.82
C ASP A 486 -17.44 -21.82 -3.22
N GLY A 487 -17.67 -21.80 -1.89
CA GLY A 487 -18.15 -20.62 -1.17
C GLY A 487 -17.19 -19.44 -1.31
N ASN A 488 -15.89 -19.67 -1.10
CA ASN A 488 -14.86 -18.64 -1.25
C ASN A 488 -14.75 -18.11 -2.69
N ILE A 489 -14.76 -19.01 -3.69
CA ILE A 489 -14.70 -18.63 -5.10
C ILE A 489 -15.94 -17.81 -5.50
N ARG A 490 -17.14 -18.23 -5.09
CA ARG A 490 -18.39 -17.49 -5.38
C ARG A 490 -18.35 -16.10 -4.78
N LYS A 491 -17.89 -15.96 -3.53
CA LYS A 491 -17.79 -14.68 -2.85
C LYS A 491 -16.83 -13.73 -3.58
N ILE A 492 -15.60 -14.19 -3.89
CA ILE A 492 -14.62 -13.34 -4.56
C ILE A 492 -15.03 -12.99 -5.99
N LEU A 493 -15.63 -13.92 -6.75
CA LEU A 493 -16.16 -13.64 -8.07
C LEU A 493 -17.27 -12.59 -8.04
N LYS A 494 -18.23 -12.72 -7.10
CA LYS A 494 -19.29 -11.73 -6.94
C LYS A 494 -18.72 -10.34 -6.62
N ALA A 495 -17.71 -10.27 -5.77
CA ALA A 495 -17.02 -9.01 -5.44
C ALA A 495 -16.27 -8.44 -6.66
N LEU A 496 -15.51 -9.26 -7.41
CA LEU A 496 -14.80 -8.83 -8.61
C LEU A 496 -15.77 -8.33 -9.70
N ILE A 497 -16.89 -9.03 -9.90
CA ILE A 497 -17.92 -8.60 -10.84
C ILE A 497 -18.54 -7.26 -10.41
N ALA A 498 -18.79 -7.08 -9.10
CA ALA A 498 -19.29 -5.81 -8.58
C ALA A 498 -18.29 -4.66 -8.81
N ARG A 499 -17.00 -4.89 -8.54
CA ARG A 499 -15.94 -3.92 -8.86
C ARG A 499 -15.96 -3.52 -10.34
N ASP A 500 -16.03 -4.50 -11.23
CA ASP A 500 -15.93 -4.27 -12.67
C ASP A 500 -17.19 -3.61 -13.27
N LEU A 501 -18.33 -3.70 -12.58
CA LEU A 501 -19.58 -3.04 -12.96
C LEU A 501 -19.74 -1.65 -12.32
N TRP A 502 -19.23 -1.44 -11.11
CA TRP A 502 -19.33 -0.20 -10.32
C TRP A 502 -17.95 0.27 -9.89
N ASP A 503 -17.50 -0.05 -8.63
CA ASP A 503 -16.21 0.41 -8.11
C ASP A 503 -15.72 -0.49 -6.94
N MET A 504 -14.59 -0.10 -6.34
CA MET A 504 -13.97 -0.80 -5.20
C MET A 504 -14.84 -0.75 -3.93
N SER A 505 -15.64 0.27 -3.72
CA SER A 505 -16.59 0.31 -2.60
C SER A 505 -17.57 -0.87 -2.63
N GLU A 506 -18.08 -1.22 -3.80
CA GLU A 506 -18.97 -2.36 -4.00
C GLU A 506 -18.26 -3.70 -3.81
N TYR A 507 -17.01 -3.79 -4.23
CA TYR A 507 -16.15 -4.95 -3.95
C TYR A 507 -16.03 -5.17 -2.44
N PHE A 508 -15.58 -4.17 -1.69
CA PHE A 508 -15.41 -4.29 -0.25
C PHE A 508 -16.74 -4.48 0.49
N SER A 509 -17.83 -3.89 0.01
CA SER A 509 -19.15 -4.12 0.57
C SER A 509 -19.62 -5.59 0.49
N ILE A 510 -19.08 -6.38 -0.44
CA ILE A 510 -19.33 -7.83 -0.51
C ILE A 510 -18.30 -8.59 0.34
N ILE A 511 -17.02 -8.23 0.26
CA ILE A 511 -15.94 -8.92 1.00
C ILE A 511 -16.15 -8.82 2.52
N TYR A 512 -16.64 -7.68 3.02
CA TYR A 512 -16.79 -7.42 4.45
C TYR A 512 -18.11 -7.90 5.06
N GLN A 513 -18.98 -8.57 4.29
CA GLN A 513 -20.26 -9.08 4.83
C GLN A 513 -20.07 -10.08 5.98
N ASP A 514 -19.01 -10.86 5.95
CA ASP A 514 -18.64 -11.90 6.94
C ASP A 514 -17.18 -11.73 7.42
N ASP A 515 -16.69 -10.49 7.43
CA ASP A 515 -15.40 -10.17 8.01
C ASP A 515 -15.52 -9.99 9.52
N GLU A 516 -14.76 -10.80 10.28
CA GLU A 516 -14.84 -10.84 11.74
C GLU A 516 -14.31 -9.57 12.40
N VAL A 517 -13.31 -8.91 11.80
CA VAL A 517 -12.75 -7.67 12.33
C VAL A 517 -13.76 -6.53 12.17
N VAL A 518 -14.39 -6.43 11.00
CA VAL A 518 -15.46 -5.46 10.72
C VAL A 518 -16.69 -5.73 11.59
N ALA A 519 -17.13 -6.98 11.71
CA ALA A 519 -18.26 -7.36 12.56
C ALA A 519 -17.99 -6.99 14.03
N LYS A 520 -16.78 -7.25 14.54
CA LYS A 520 -16.38 -6.87 15.90
C LYS A 520 -16.39 -5.36 16.11
N ALA A 521 -15.90 -4.60 15.15
CA ALA A 521 -15.92 -3.14 15.22
C ALA A 521 -17.37 -2.59 15.23
N ILE A 522 -18.26 -3.13 14.41
CA ILE A 522 -19.69 -2.76 14.42
C ILE A 522 -20.30 -3.04 15.79
N GLU A 523 -20.09 -4.25 16.36
CA GLU A 523 -20.59 -4.61 17.70
C GLU A 523 -20.15 -3.60 18.76
N LEU A 524 -18.87 -3.21 18.74
CA LEU A 524 -18.29 -2.30 19.72
C LEU A 524 -18.80 -0.86 19.58
N LEU A 525 -19.02 -0.38 18.37
CA LEU A 525 -19.55 0.96 18.12
C LEU A 525 -21.04 1.08 18.48
N GLN A 526 -21.79 -0.03 18.46
CA GLN A 526 -23.22 -0.07 18.82
C GLN A 526 -23.47 -0.10 20.33
N LYS A 527 -22.48 -0.50 21.12
CA LYS A 527 -22.51 -0.43 22.60
C LYS A 527 -22.28 0.99 23.11
#